data_77c164d460791361720297b1d03c7552
#
_entry.id   77c164d460791361720297b1d03c7552
#
_cell.length_a   1.000
_cell.length_b   1.000
_cell.length_c   1.000
_cell.angle_alpha   90.00
_cell.angle_beta   90.00
_cell.angle_gamma   90.00
#
_symmetry.space_group_name_H-M   'P 1'
#
loop_
_entity.id
_entity.type
_entity.pdbx_description
1 polymer ?
#
loop_
_entity_poly.entity_id
_entity_poly.type
_entity_poly.pdbx_seq_one_letter_code
_entity_poly.pdbx_strand_id
1 'polypeptide(L)'
;VVVGIDSRLELGEDGSDKYVVYQYTGDETKTISSKRDTVAWAVEAERLGAGEIVLNCMNNDGVKRGYDLAQLRLVREAVTIPVIASGGAGDYPHFAELFETTGIDGGLAASVFHSGQIPVPDLKRYLRDRDIEVRL
;
A
#
# COMPACT_ATOMS: atom_id res chain seq x y z
N VAL A 1 -11.35 13.99 0.31
CA VAL A 1 -10.73 13.46 1.55
C VAL A 1 -9.95 12.21 1.18
N VAL A 2 -8.69 12.10 1.64
CA VAL A 2 -7.85 10.91 1.51
C VAL A 2 -7.89 10.16 2.84
N VAL A 3 -8.16 8.86 2.81
CA VAL A 3 -8.19 8.01 4.00
C VAL A 3 -6.94 7.12 4.03
N GLY A 4 -6.12 7.29 5.07
CA GLY A 4 -5.00 6.38 5.35
C GLY A 4 -5.49 5.16 6.12
N ILE A 5 -5.08 3.97 5.67
CA ILE A 5 -5.40 2.70 6.32
C ILE A 5 -4.09 1.99 6.63
N ASP A 6 -3.77 1.83 7.91
CA ASP A 6 -2.69 0.97 8.35
C ASP A 6 -3.21 -0.44 8.54
N SER A 7 -2.67 -1.38 7.80
CA SER A 7 -3.14 -2.76 7.75
C SER A 7 -2.02 -3.74 8.06
N ARG A 8 -2.36 -4.75 8.83
CA ARG A 8 -1.46 -5.86 9.17
C ARG A 8 -2.11 -7.21 8.86
N LEU A 9 -1.31 -8.13 8.33
CA LEU A 9 -1.69 -9.53 8.23
C LEU A 9 -1.65 -10.15 9.63
N GLU A 10 -2.79 -10.65 10.08
CA GLU A 10 -2.91 -11.46 11.31
C GLU A 10 -3.15 -12.92 10.92
N LEU A 11 -2.43 -13.84 11.56
CA LEU A 11 -2.68 -15.27 11.42
C LEU A 11 -3.89 -15.65 12.26
N GLY A 12 -4.89 -16.26 11.64
CA GLY A 12 -6.06 -16.77 12.35
C GLY A 12 -5.76 -18.03 13.16
N GLU A 13 -6.43 -18.24 14.30
CA GLU A 13 -6.31 -19.46 15.12
C GLU A 13 -6.67 -20.74 14.34
N ASP A 14 -7.49 -20.61 13.30
CA ASP A 14 -7.89 -21.67 12.38
C ASP A 14 -6.98 -21.80 11.14
N GLY A 15 -5.85 -21.07 11.11
CA GLY A 15 -4.93 -21.01 9.98
C GLY A 15 -5.42 -20.12 8.83
N SER A 16 -6.50 -19.36 9.00
CA SER A 16 -6.93 -18.34 8.05
C SER A 16 -6.23 -17.01 8.32
N ASP A 17 -5.55 -16.47 7.31
CA ASP A 17 -4.90 -15.17 7.37
C ASP A 17 -5.93 -14.07 7.12
N LYS A 18 -5.84 -12.98 7.91
CA LYS A 18 -6.75 -11.83 7.79
C LYS A 18 -5.96 -10.53 7.76
N TYR A 19 -6.31 -9.66 6.86
CA TYR A 19 -5.83 -8.28 6.87
C TYR A 19 -6.74 -7.46 7.78
N VAL A 20 -6.13 -6.86 8.80
CA VAL A 20 -6.84 -6.13 9.86
C VAL A 20 -6.32 -4.71 9.98
N VAL A 21 -7.24 -3.76 10.14
CA VAL A 21 -6.90 -2.33 10.33
C VAL A 21 -6.34 -2.10 11.73
N TYR A 22 -5.25 -1.37 11.81
CA TYR A 22 -4.59 -0.95 13.04
C TYR A 22 -4.75 0.55 13.29
N GLN A 23 -4.66 0.94 14.55
CA GLN A 23 -4.77 2.32 15.02
C GLN A 23 -3.58 2.70 15.90
N TYR A 24 -3.29 3.99 15.99
CA TYR A 24 -2.19 4.57 16.79
C TYR A 24 -0.81 4.03 16.38
N THR A 25 -0.62 3.79 15.11
CA THR A 25 0.54 3.10 14.52
C THR A 25 1.83 3.93 14.53
N GLY A 26 1.74 5.23 14.84
CA GLY A 26 2.90 6.10 15.03
C GLY A 26 3.70 5.82 16.32
N ASP A 27 3.18 4.99 17.21
CA ASP A 27 3.83 4.58 18.46
C ASP A 27 3.56 3.09 18.68
N GLU A 28 4.61 2.26 18.59
CA GLU A 28 4.49 0.82 18.73
C GLU A 28 3.86 0.38 20.06
N THR A 29 4.10 1.16 21.13
CA THR A 29 3.53 0.88 22.46
C THR A 29 2.04 1.14 22.54
N LYS A 30 1.49 1.91 21.61
CA LYS A 30 0.07 2.29 21.55
C LYS A 30 -0.66 1.65 20.39
N THR A 31 0.05 0.99 19.49
CA THR A 31 -0.53 0.33 18.31
C THR A 31 -1.50 -0.76 18.74
N ILE A 32 -2.74 -0.65 18.31
CA ILE A 32 -3.81 -1.61 18.61
C ILE A 32 -4.56 -2.05 17.36
N SER A 33 -4.96 -3.32 17.35
CA SER A 33 -5.87 -3.85 16.33
C SER A 33 -7.27 -3.27 16.53
N SER A 34 -7.87 -2.75 15.46
CA SER A 34 -9.26 -2.29 15.47
C SER A 34 -10.27 -3.44 15.34
N LYS A 35 -9.79 -4.67 15.06
CA LYS A 35 -10.59 -5.85 14.73
C LYS A 35 -11.43 -5.71 13.45
N ARG A 36 -11.21 -4.65 12.67
CA ARG A 36 -11.90 -4.43 11.39
C ARG A 36 -11.14 -5.09 10.25
N ASP A 37 -11.85 -5.79 9.39
CA ASP A 37 -11.31 -6.30 8.13
C ASP A 37 -10.90 -5.11 7.23
N THR A 38 -9.71 -5.17 6.65
CA THR A 38 -9.14 -4.07 5.85
C THR A 38 -9.94 -3.80 4.58
N VAL A 39 -10.36 -4.86 3.87
CA VAL A 39 -11.13 -4.69 2.62
C VAL A 39 -12.51 -4.12 2.92
N ALA A 40 -13.20 -4.67 3.93
CA ALA A 40 -14.50 -4.16 4.35
C ALA A 40 -14.42 -2.70 4.82
N TRP A 41 -13.35 -2.31 5.51
CA TRP A 41 -13.14 -0.92 5.92
C TRP A 41 -12.85 0.02 4.73
N ALA A 42 -12.10 -0.42 3.74
CA ALA A 42 -11.87 0.34 2.52
C ALA A 42 -13.18 0.65 1.78
N VAL A 43 -14.04 -0.36 1.61
CA VAL A 43 -15.39 -0.21 1.02
C VAL A 43 -16.25 0.76 1.83
N GLU A 44 -16.22 0.65 3.16
CA GLU A 44 -16.99 1.55 4.02
C GLU A 44 -16.46 2.99 3.95
N ALA A 45 -15.15 3.19 3.89
CA ALA A 45 -14.53 4.50 3.71
C ALA A 45 -15.00 5.18 2.41
N GLU A 46 -15.00 4.43 1.30
CA GLU A 46 -15.55 4.92 0.02
C GLU A 46 -17.04 5.29 0.15
N ARG A 47 -17.85 4.42 0.75
CA ARG A 47 -19.28 4.67 0.98
C ARG A 47 -19.53 5.94 1.80
N LEU A 48 -18.63 6.27 2.74
CA LEU A 48 -18.69 7.48 3.57
C LEU A 48 -18.13 8.71 2.87
N GLY A 49 -17.69 8.60 1.62
CA GLY A 49 -17.27 9.74 0.79
C GLY A 49 -15.75 9.96 0.73
N ALA A 50 -14.94 8.97 1.07
CA ALA A 50 -13.50 9.03 0.75
C ALA A 50 -13.31 9.17 -0.76
N GLY A 51 -12.39 10.03 -1.18
CA GLY A 51 -12.03 10.22 -2.58
C GLY A 51 -10.77 9.48 -3.00
N GLU A 52 -10.00 8.99 -2.03
CA GLU A 52 -8.75 8.24 -2.25
C GLU A 52 -8.39 7.45 -0.99
N ILE A 53 -7.75 6.32 -1.16
CA ILE A 53 -7.19 5.51 -0.07
C ILE A 53 -5.67 5.43 -0.20
N VAL A 54 -4.95 5.64 0.90
CA VAL A 54 -3.54 5.27 1.07
C VAL A 54 -3.50 4.02 1.94
N LEU A 55 -3.14 2.89 1.37
CA LEU A 55 -3.03 1.62 2.09
C LEU A 55 -1.58 1.36 2.48
N ASN A 56 -1.29 1.43 3.77
CA ASN A 56 0.01 1.08 4.33
C ASN A 56 0.03 -0.37 4.81
N CYS A 57 0.81 -1.19 4.13
CA CYS A 57 1.00 -2.62 4.44
C CYS A 57 2.10 -2.76 5.49
N MET A 58 1.73 -2.79 6.77
CA MET A 58 2.65 -2.70 7.91
C MET A 58 3.67 -3.85 7.97
N ASN A 59 3.32 -5.05 7.48
CA ASN A 59 4.24 -6.18 7.43
C ASN A 59 5.40 -5.96 6.45
N ASN A 60 5.19 -5.15 5.42
CA ASN A 60 6.16 -4.85 4.37
C ASN A 60 6.89 -3.53 4.62
N ASP A 61 6.34 -2.66 5.48
CA ASP A 61 6.89 -1.34 5.74
C ASP A 61 8.30 -1.44 6.37
N GLY A 62 9.25 -0.72 5.81
CA GLY A 62 10.66 -0.73 6.23
C GLY A 62 11.47 -1.98 5.82
N VAL A 63 10.83 -3.03 5.31
CA VAL A 63 11.50 -4.30 4.97
C VAL A 63 12.22 -4.23 3.62
N LYS A 64 11.79 -3.36 2.70
CA LYS A 64 12.40 -3.14 1.37
C LYS A 64 12.44 -4.39 0.47
N ARG A 65 11.47 -5.29 0.62
CA ARG A 65 11.37 -6.55 -0.16
C ARG A 65 10.24 -6.56 -1.17
N GLY A 66 9.64 -5.41 -1.44
CA GLY A 66 8.49 -5.25 -2.32
C GLY A 66 7.21 -4.96 -1.56
N TYR A 67 6.24 -4.45 -2.30
CA TYR A 67 4.89 -4.18 -1.80
C TYR A 67 4.12 -5.47 -1.53
N ASP A 68 3.10 -5.42 -0.66
CA ASP A 68 2.15 -6.52 -0.46
C ASP A 68 1.12 -6.55 -1.60
N LEU A 69 1.52 -7.16 -2.73
CA LEU A 69 0.71 -7.18 -3.95
C LEU A 69 -0.62 -7.89 -3.76
N ALA A 70 -0.66 -8.92 -2.92
CA ALA A 70 -1.88 -9.69 -2.65
C ALA A 70 -2.92 -8.82 -1.96
N GLN A 71 -2.55 -8.13 -0.88
CA GLN A 71 -3.44 -7.24 -0.15
C GLN A 71 -3.88 -6.06 -1.01
N LEU A 72 -2.94 -5.44 -1.71
CA LEU A 72 -3.20 -4.28 -2.57
C LEU A 72 -4.21 -4.61 -3.67
N ARG A 73 -4.08 -5.78 -4.29
CA ARG A 73 -5.04 -6.26 -5.29
C ARG A 73 -6.44 -6.42 -4.70
N LEU A 74 -6.56 -7.07 -3.54
CA LEU A 74 -7.86 -7.26 -2.87
C LEU A 74 -8.56 -5.93 -2.60
N VAL A 75 -7.85 -4.94 -2.09
CA VAL A 75 -8.43 -3.61 -1.84
C VAL A 75 -8.75 -2.90 -3.15
N ARG A 76 -7.84 -2.92 -4.14
CA ARG A 76 -8.05 -2.28 -5.45
C ARG A 76 -9.29 -2.82 -6.18
N GLU A 77 -9.54 -4.12 -6.12
CA GLU A 77 -10.70 -4.76 -6.73
C GLU A 77 -12.02 -4.44 -5.99
N ALA A 78 -11.94 -4.12 -4.70
CA ALA A 78 -13.12 -3.88 -3.87
C ALA A 78 -13.65 -2.43 -3.92
N VAL A 79 -12.83 -1.46 -4.34
CA VAL A 79 -13.19 -0.03 -4.39
C VAL A 79 -13.04 0.53 -5.79
N THR A 80 -13.74 1.64 -6.07
CA THR A 80 -13.66 2.35 -7.35
C THR A 80 -12.79 3.59 -7.30
N ILE A 81 -12.55 4.14 -6.12
CA ILE A 81 -11.67 5.29 -5.90
C ILE A 81 -10.20 4.92 -6.02
N PRO A 82 -9.30 5.88 -6.33
CA PRO A 82 -7.86 5.64 -6.38
C PRO A 82 -7.31 5.03 -5.10
N VAL A 83 -6.37 4.09 -5.26
CA VAL A 83 -5.63 3.45 -4.17
C VAL A 83 -4.14 3.66 -4.35
N ILE A 84 -3.49 4.18 -3.32
CA ILE A 84 -2.05 4.41 -3.26
C ILE A 84 -1.43 3.36 -2.34
N ALA A 85 -0.47 2.61 -2.86
CA ALA A 85 0.28 1.62 -2.09
C ALA A 85 1.35 2.27 -1.23
N SER A 86 1.51 1.83 0.01
CA SER A 86 2.57 2.22 0.93
C SER A 86 3.12 1.00 1.67
N GLY A 87 4.43 1.02 1.93
CA GLY A 87 5.13 -0.04 2.67
C GLY A 87 5.74 -1.12 1.77
N GLY A 88 7.07 -1.25 1.79
CA GLY A 88 7.81 -2.32 1.16
C GLY A 88 8.72 -1.95 -0.01
N ALA A 89 8.62 -0.75 -0.57
CA ALA A 89 9.48 -0.34 -1.68
C ALA A 89 10.97 -0.36 -1.28
N GLY A 90 11.80 -1.02 -2.09
CA GLY A 90 13.23 -1.12 -1.86
C GLY A 90 14.07 -0.92 -3.11
N ASP A 91 13.49 -1.17 -4.31
CA ASP A 91 14.20 -1.06 -5.58
C ASP A 91 13.22 -0.77 -6.71
N TYR A 92 13.74 -0.40 -7.89
CA TYR A 92 12.97 -0.06 -9.10
C TYR A 92 11.98 -1.15 -9.52
N PRO A 93 12.35 -2.45 -9.56
CA PRO A 93 11.43 -3.52 -9.94
C PRO A 93 10.19 -3.60 -9.05
N HIS A 94 10.27 -3.24 -7.78
CA HIS A 94 9.12 -3.27 -6.87
C HIS A 94 8.00 -2.33 -7.33
N PHE A 95 8.36 -1.15 -7.87
CA PHE A 95 7.37 -0.22 -8.43
C PHE A 95 6.78 -0.73 -9.74
N ALA A 96 7.61 -1.31 -10.62
CA ALA A 96 7.11 -1.88 -11.86
C ALA A 96 6.12 -3.03 -11.59
N GLU A 97 6.50 -3.98 -10.75
CA GLU A 97 5.66 -5.11 -10.36
C GLU A 97 4.33 -4.64 -9.72
N LEU A 98 4.38 -3.61 -8.88
CA LEU A 98 3.19 -2.99 -8.28
C LEU A 98 2.19 -2.57 -9.38
N PHE A 99 2.62 -1.75 -10.33
CA PHE A 99 1.73 -1.21 -11.35
C PHE A 99 1.29 -2.26 -12.38
N GLU A 100 2.20 -3.16 -12.80
CA GLU A 100 1.91 -4.19 -13.78
C GLU A 100 0.91 -5.25 -13.28
N THR A 101 0.91 -5.54 -11.98
CA THR A 101 0.17 -6.69 -11.45
C THR A 101 -1.07 -6.35 -10.64
N THR A 102 -1.20 -5.13 -10.11
CA THR A 102 -2.28 -4.79 -9.18
C THR A 102 -3.31 -3.78 -9.69
N GLY A 103 -2.96 -3.00 -10.70
CA GLY A 103 -3.78 -1.87 -11.15
C GLY A 103 -3.86 -0.72 -10.14
N ILE A 104 -2.93 -0.65 -9.18
CA ILE A 104 -2.81 0.44 -8.20
C ILE A 104 -2.47 1.77 -8.91
N ASP A 105 -3.04 2.85 -8.42
CA ASP A 105 -2.95 4.19 -9.03
C ASP A 105 -1.67 4.95 -8.65
N GLY A 106 -1.04 4.59 -7.52
CA GLY A 106 0.20 5.23 -7.08
C GLY A 106 1.01 4.38 -6.11
N GLY A 107 2.33 4.56 -6.11
CA GLY A 107 3.26 3.93 -5.19
C GLY A 107 3.98 4.97 -4.34
N LEU A 108 3.79 4.90 -3.02
CA LEU A 108 4.44 5.74 -2.04
C LEU A 108 5.65 5.01 -1.46
N ALA A 109 6.75 5.73 -1.31
CA ALA A 109 7.91 5.28 -0.57
C ALA A 109 8.54 6.44 0.20
N ALA A 110 9.26 6.15 1.25
CA ALA A 110 9.93 7.15 2.07
C ALA A 110 11.47 6.97 2.02
N SER A 111 11.98 5.95 2.67
CA SER A 111 13.42 5.78 2.90
C SER A 111 14.26 5.75 1.63
N VAL A 112 13.80 5.07 0.59
CA VAL A 112 14.53 4.94 -0.69
C VAL A 112 14.63 6.27 -1.46
N PHE A 113 13.65 7.17 -1.27
CA PHE A 113 13.67 8.50 -1.85
C PHE A 113 14.48 9.47 -0.99
N HIS A 114 14.27 9.48 0.32
CA HIS A 114 14.97 10.40 1.24
C HIS A 114 16.47 10.13 1.32
N SER A 115 16.89 8.86 1.21
CA SER A 115 18.30 8.50 1.15
C SER A 115 18.99 8.80 -0.19
N GLY A 116 18.20 9.12 -1.23
CA GLY A 116 18.70 9.25 -2.59
C GLY A 116 19.03 7.91 -3.28
N GLN A 117 18.69 6.79 -2.66
CA GLN A 117 18.89 5.46 -3.24
C GLN A 117 18.16 5.33 -4.58
N ILE A 118 16.94 5.86 -4.66
CA ILE A 118 16.14 5.91 -5.88
C ILE A 118 15.79 7.38 -6.18
N PRO A 119 16.49 8.03 -7.13
CA PRO A 119 16.07 9.34 -7.63
C PRO A 119 14.73 9.21 -8.38
N VAL A 120 13.74 10.02 -8.01
CA VAL A 120 12.39 9.97 -8.62
C VAL A 120 12.41 10.15 -10.15
N PRO A 121 13.23 11.06 -10.73
CA PRO A 121 13.31 11.14 -12.20
C PRO A 121 13.81 9.87 -12.88
N ASP A 122 14.72 9.14 -12.24
CA ASP A 122 15.26 7.88 -12.76
C ASP A 122 14.23 6.77 -12.69
N LEU A 123 13.51 6.68 -11.56
CA LEU A 123 12.39 5.75 -11.42
C LEU A 123 11.32 5.99 -12.49
N LYS A 124 10.96 7.26 -12.73
CA LYS A 124 9.98 7.58 -13.77
C LYS A 124 10.44 7.18 -15.18
N ARG A 125 11.72 7.36 -15.50
CA ARG A 125 12.28 6.86 -16.77
C ARG A 125 12.21 5.35 -16.85
N TYR A 126 12.62 4.66 -15.81
CA TYR A 126 12.57 3.19 -15.71
C TYR A 126 11.16 2.64 -15.93
N LEU A 127 10.13 3.27 -15.32
CA LEU A 127 8.73 2.87 -15.46
C LEU A 127 8.21 3.13 -16.88
N ARG A 128 8.52 4.31 -17.44
CA ARG A 128 8.15 4.66 -18.82
C ARG A 128 8.75 3.69 -19.84
N ASP A 129 10.00 3.26 -19.66
CA ASP A 129 10.69 2.33 -20.55
C ASP A 129 10.07 0.92 -20.48
N ARG A 130 9.14 0.68 -19.57
CA ARG A 130 8.29 -0.51 -19.41
C ARG A 130 6.83 -0.27 -19.81
N ASP A 131 6.57 0.79 -20.54
CA ASP A 131 5.21 1.19 -20.96
C ASP A 131 4.24 1.46 -19.79
N ILE A 132 4.76 1.74 -18.59
CA ILE A 132 3.97 2.19 -17.45
C ILE A 132 3.81 3.71 -17.54
N GLU A 133 2.57 4.16 -17.60
CA GLU A 133 2.25 5.58 -17.70
C GLU A 133 2.66 6.33 -16.43
N VAL A 134 3.49 7.35 -16.57
CA VAL A 134 3.96 8.21 -15.49
C VAL A 134 4.02 9.66 -15.93
N ARG A 135 3.69 10.57 -15.01
CA ARG A 135 3.90 11.99 -15.21
C ARG A 135 5.38 12.34 -15.05
N LEU A 136 6.02 12.81 -16.14
CA LEU A 136 7.42 13.27 -16.15
C LEU A 136 7.56 14.69 -15.60
#